data_a4c00a7e4d0485bee46716cc53b10f06
#
_entry.id   a4c00a7e4d0485bee46716cc53b10f06
#
_cell.length_a   1.000
_cell.length_b   1.000
_cell.length_c   1.000
_cell.angle_alpha   90.00
_cell.angle_beta   90.00
_cell.angle_gamma   90.00
#
_symmetry.space_group_name_H-M   'P 1'
#
loop_
_entity.id
_entity.type
_entity.pdbx_description
1 polymer ?
#
loop_
_entity_poly.entity_id
_entity_poly.type
_entity_poly.pdbx_seq_one_letter_code
_entity_poly.pdbx_strand_id
1 'polypeptide(L)'
;MTAEELVVQLAALQSELAATKVEAAAKQASLEDTVANLAYENSILKRKLFGKRTERSFTSELQLSLGDLLAVEADLQRELRDAVGEAEKAAGEPEPKGPKAKPKGRRNLALSKLPRMLVEILDEEREDPESGCRRIGFDDSYQLMFRRGGYMVLVKRVAKYEVIHDGEATVESAPQPATLFPRALLHTSVIAHLLISKFALGVPHYRLEQDLAAQGAPLDRGTMSRYIEHAGNTLGSTIVHAMWQDALANAQVISTDATGALIHPGKNKDGRAQGCKKGHFFTAVVDCDAVLFTYVEAHTSTLVQNLFGTFRGYLQTDASNVYDILERGPPPDGESGVHLVGCWAHLRRYFFEAAICRYPVGLQGLLRIRAVYAAERAAQRAPVTERASMRDEHVRPLIDDFFTWVHATRPLVAGSNLATKALGYAKNQEGELRRVLEDPKLPLDNTRAERALRKIVVGRKAWMFYGSDTHAEAAAALFSLIASCRLHKIDPFSYFEEILRVLPYWPKDRYLELSPRHWAETRRRLNSDELDAVISSFEVPPPLTV
;
A
#
# COMPACT_ATOMS: atom_id res chain seq x y z
N MET A 1 6.32 -32.11 78.21
CA MET A 1 5.84 -32.51 76.89
C MET A 1 5.68 -34.04 76.95
N THR A 2 4.48 -34.47 76.83
CA THR A 2 4.17 -35.90 76.88
C THR A 2 4.52 -36.56 75.51
N ALA A 3 4.70 -37.89 75.48
CA ALA A 3 4.99 -38.59 74.24
C ALA A 3 3.88 -38.40 73.17
N GLU A 4 2.64 -38.19 73.60
CA GLU A 4 1.49 -37.91 72.72
C GLU A 4 1.57 -36.51 72.08
N GLU A 5 2.01 -35.48 72.85
CA GLU A 5 2.21 -34.14 72.32
C GLU A 5 3.33 -34.08 71.24
N LEU A 6 4.37 -34.88 71.39
CA LEU A 6 5.45 -35.02 70.42
C LEU A 6 4.98 -35.71 69.13
N VAL A 7 4.13 -36.72 69.20
CA VAL A 7 3.58 -37.41 68.06
C VAL A 7 2.66 -36.48 67.26
N VAL A 8 1.82 -35.66 67.92
CA VAL A 8 0.95 -34.70 67.26
C VAL A 8 1.77 -33.61 66.59
N GLN A 9 2.83 -33.10 67.26
CA GLN A 9 3.74 -32.10 66.64
C GLN A 9 4.49 -32.67 65.42
N LEU A 10 4.91 -33.94 65.50
CA LEU A 10 5.61 -34.60 64.39
C LEU A 10 4.69 -34.81 63.19
N ALA A 11 3.43 -35.16 63.41
CA ALA A 11 2.42 -35.31 62.38
C ALA A 11 2.09 -33.95 61.70
N ALA A 12 2.00 -32.86 62.53
CA ALA A 12 1.79 -31.52 62.01
C ALA A 12 2.96 -31.04 61.14
N LEU A 13 4.21 -31.22 61.58
CA LEU A 13 5.41 -30.88 60.81
C LEU A 13 5.55 -31.73 59.53
N GLN A 14 5.17 -32.97 59.57
CA GLN A 14 5.16 -33.82 58.37
C GLN A 14 4.13 -33.34 57.35
N SER A 15 2.94 -32.91 57.77
CA SER A 15 1.92 -32.30 56.92
C SER A 15 2.38 -30.99 56.32
N GLU A 16 2.99 -30.13 57.11
CA GLU A 16 3.53 -28.86 56.65
C GLU A 16 4.70 -29.03 55.64
N LEU A 17 5.58 -29.99 55.89
CA LEU A 17 6.65 -30.38 54.99
C LEU A 17 6.10 -30.95 53.68
N ALA A 18 5.04 -31.75 53.71
CA ALA A 18 4.39 -32.26 52.53
C ALA A 18 3.74 -31.15 51.68
N ALA A 19 3.05 -30.19 52.34
CA ALA A 19 2.47 -29.05 51.67
C ALA A 19 3.54 -28.14 51.02
N THR A 20 4.65 -27.86 51.71
CA THR A 20 5.77 -27.07 51.18
C THR A 20 6.45 -27.77 50.02
N LYS A 21 6.60 -29.09 50.04
CA LYS A 21 7.13 -29.86 48.88
C LYS A 21 6.22 -29.80 47.67
N VAL A 22 4.91 -29.86 47.83
CA VAL A 22 3.94 -29.72 46.74
C VAL A 22 4.00 -28.34 46.14
N GLU A 23 4.06 -27.29 46.95
CA GLU A 23 4.18 -25.91 46.51
C GLU A 23 5.51 -25.68 45.78
N ALA A 24 6.63 -26.19 46.31
CA ALA A 24 7.94 -26.09 45.65
C ALA A 24 7.97 -26.82 44.33
N ALA A 25 7.36 -28.02 44.22
CA ALA A 25 7.27 -28.76 42.96
C ALA A 25 6.40 -28.02 41.91
N ALA A 26 5.27 -27.41 42.31
CA ALA A 26 4.44 -26.59 41.47
C ALA A 26 5.18 -25.35 40.96
N LYS A 27 5.94 -24.70 41.82
CA LYS A 27 6.77 -23.53 41.49
C LYS A 27 7.92 -23.90 40.55
N GLN A 28 8.55 -25.05 40.77
CA GLN A 28 9.60 -25.57 39.87
C GLN A 28 9.05 -25.89 38.49
N ALA A 29 7.92 -26.56 38.37
CA ALA A 29 7.26 -26.86 37.10
C ALA A 29 6.91 -25.57 36.33
N SER A 30 6.39 -24.56 37.03
CA SER A 30 6.09 -23.25 36.45
C SER A 30 7.34 -22.53 35.94
N LEU A 31 8.47 -22.64 36.64
CA LEU A 31 9.75 -22.07 36.22
C LEU A 31 10.33 -22.81 35.02
N GLU A 32 10.24 -24.13 35.00
CA GLU A 32 10.68 -24.96 33.87
C GLU A 32 9.89 -24.63 32.60
N ASP A 33 8.57 -24.45 32.68
CA ASP A 33 7.72 -24.00 31.58
C ASP A 33 8.12 -22.59 31.10
N THR A 34 8.41 -21.70 32.04
CA THR A 34 8.85 -20.33 31.71
C THR A 34 10.19 -20.35 30.97
N VAL A 35 11.15 -21.14 31.43
CA VAL A 35 12.46 -21.30 30.78
C VAL A 35 12.32 -21.91 29.39
N ALA A 36 11.47 -22.92 29.23
CA ALA A 36 11.19 -23.55 27.94
C ALA A 36 10.57 -22.54 26.94
N ASN A 37 9.60 -21.73 27.38
CA ASN A 37 8.97 -20.69 26.57
C ASN A 37 9.97 -19.60 26.16
N LEU A 38 10.81 -19.13 27.08
CA LEU A 38 11.86 -18.14 26.80
C LEU A 38 12.93 -18.69 25.84
N ALA A 39 13.33 -19.97 25.98
CA ALA A 39 14.27 -20.62 25.08
C ALA A 39 13.68 -20.72 23.66
N TYR A 40 12.40 -21.07 23.54
CA TYR A 40 11.69 -21.12 22.27
C TYR A 40 11.54 -19.72 21.64
N GLU A 41 11.16 -18.71 22.44
CA GLU A 41 11.13 -17.30 22.01
C GLU A 41 12.48 -16.84 21.48
N ASN A 42 13.57 -17.13 22.19
CA ASN A 42 14.92 -16.83 21.73
C ASN A 42 15.27 -17.51 20.41
N SER A 43 14.83 -18.75 20.21
CA SER A 43 15.06 -19.48 18.95
C SER A 43 14.35 -18.80 17.77
N ILE A 44 13.11 -18.34 17.97
CA ILE A 44 12.33 -17.60 16.97
C ILE A 44 12.97 -16.23 16.69
N LEU A 45 13.38 -15.48 17.73
CA LEU A 45 14.05 -14.20 17.57
C LEU A 45 15.39 -14.35 16.83
N LYS A 46 16.19 -15.36 17.16
CA LYS A 46 17.41 -15.69 16.42
C LYS A 46 17.13 -16.02 14.95
N ARG A 47 16.07 -16.79 14.65
CA ARG A 47 15.65 -17.11 13.28
C ARG A 47 15.17 -15.88 12.53
N LYS A 48 14.45 -14.94 13.20
CA LYS A 48 14.04 -13.64 12.61
C LYS A 48 15.23 -12.73 12.31
N LEU A 49 16.27 -12.73 13.15
CA LEU A 49 17.45 -11.87 13.00
C LEU A 49 18.48 -12.44 12.01
N PHE A 50 18.72 -13.73 12.03
CA PHE A 50 19.82 -14.39 11.32
C PHE A 50 19.37 -15.44 10.28
N GLY A 51 18.08 -15.82 10.25
CA GLY A 51 17.55 -16.82 9.31
C GLY A 51 17.32 -16.27 7.91
N LYS A 52 17.41 -17.15 6.89
CA LYS A 52 17.02 -16.81 5.51
C LYS A 52 15.55 -16.40 5.51
N ARG A 53 15.24 -15.16 5.07
CA ARG A 53 13.89 -14.62 4.96
C ARG A 53 13.16 -15.26 3.78
N THR A 54 12.51 -16.42 4.00
CA THR A 54 11.56 -17.00 3.05
C THR A 54 10.17 -16.95 3.66
N GLU A 55 9.23 -16.36 2.96
CA GLU A 55 7.83 -16.18 3.42
C GLU A 55 7.03 -17.49 3.56
N ARG A 56 7.61 -18.65 3.21
CA ARG A 56 6.87 -19.94 3.10
C ARG A 56 6.92 -20.85 4.33
N SER A 57 7.73 -20.57 5.36
CA SER A 57 7.98 -21.56 6.43
C SER A 57 7.09 -21.47 7.67
N PHE A 58 6.21 -20.47 7.78
CA PHE A 58 5.46 -20.21 9.02
C PHE A 58 4.05 -20.83 9.10
N THR A 59 3.49 -21.27 7.97
CA THR A 59 2.07 -21.65 7.94
C THR A 59 1.79 -23.06 8.48
N SER A 60 2.71 -24.01 8.32
CA SER A 60 2.47 -25.41 8.72
C SER A 60 2.71 -25.69 10.20
N GLU A 61 3.76 -25.11 10.81
CA GLU A 61 4.02 -25.28 12.26
C GLU A 61 2.97 -24.54 13.12
N LEU A 62 2.43 -23.43 12.59
CA LEU A 62 1.36 -22.68 13.26
C LEU A 62 0.03 -23.42 13.26
N GLN A 63 -0.30 -24.14 12.19
CA GLN A 63 -1.54 -24.91 12.11
C GLN A 63 -1.57 -26.07 13.12
N LEU A 64 -0.43 -26.72 13.35
CA LEU A 64 -0.32 -27.81 14.33
C LEU A 64 -0.38 -27.32 15.78
N SER A 65 0.32 -26.21 16.12
CA SER A 65 0.28 -25.65 17.48
C SER A 65 -1.03 -24.92 17.79
N LEU A 66 -1.70 -24.36 16.78
CA LEU A 66 -3.03 -23.76 16.94
C LEU A 66 -4.10 -24.82 17.18
N GLY A 67 -3.97 -26.00 16.57
CA GLY A 67 -4.90 -27.13 16.75
C GLY A 67 -4.95 -27.64 18.19
N ASP A 68 -3.79 -27.81 18.80
CA ASP A 68 -3.67 -28.30 20.19
C ASP A 68 -4.21 -27.30 21.22
N LEU A 69 -4.01 -25.99 20.97
CA LEU A 69 -4.51 -24.93 21.85
C LEU A 69 -6.01 -24.64 21.64
N LEU A 70 -6.54 -24.91 20.44
CA LEU A 70 -7.98 -24.76 20.14
C LEU A 70 -8.84 -25.79 20.88
N ALA A 71 -8.29 -26.96 21.27
CA ALA A 71 -8.98 -27.95 22.03
C ALA A 71 -9.29 -27.52 23.48
N VAL A 72 -8.46 -26.64 24.05
CA VAL A 72 -8.59 -26.14 25.43
C VAL A 72 -9.61 -24.97 25.55
N GLU A 73 -9.95 -24.32 24.45
CA GLU A 73 -10.76 -23.08 24.40
C GLU A 73 -12.12 -23.26 23.69
N ALA A 74 -12.66 -24.50 23.70
CA ALA A 74 -13.90 -24.82 22.98
C ALA A 74 -15.11 -23.98 23.38
N ASP A 75 -15.20 -23.59 24.67
CA ASP A 75 -16.33 -22.79 25.17
C ASP A 75 -16.26 -21.32 24.69
N LEU A 76 -15.09 -20.70 24.74
CA LEU A 76 -14.88 -19.36 24.19
C LEU A 76 -15.14 -19.31 22.68
N GLN A 77 -14.73 -20.35 21.94
CA GLN A 77 -15.04 -20.43 20.51
C GLN A 77 -16.53 -20.56 20.20
N ARG A 78 -17.31 -21.15 21.14
CA ARG A 78 -18.77 -21.27 20.97
C ARG A 78 -19.43 -19.92 21.14
N GLU A 79 -19.15 -19.23 22.25
CA GLU A 79 -19.69 -17.89 22.54
C GLU A 79 -19.36 -16.87 21.45
N LEU A 80 -18.09 -16.85 21.00
CA LEU A 80 -17.64 -15.95 19.94
C LEU A 80 -18.24 -16.31 18.57
N ARG A 81 -18.52 -17.61 18.28
CA ARG A 81 -19.20 -18.03 17.05
C ARG A 81 -20.65 -17.60 17.04
N ASP A 82 -21.33 -17.69 18.17
CA ASP A 82 -22.75 -17.31 18.28
C ASP A 82 -22.90 -15.80 18.02
N ALA A 83 -22.06 -14.96 18.66
CA ALA A 83 -22.06 -13.52 18.42
C ALA A 83 -21.72 -13.13 16.96
N VAL A 84 -20.76 -13.83 16.33
CA VAL A 84 -20.44 -13.64 14.90
C VAL A 84 -21.59 -14.08 14.01
N GLY A 85 -22.24 -15.20 14.34
CA GLY A 85 -23.40 -15.71 13.60
C GLY A 85 -24.60 -14.77 13.64
N GLU A 86 -24.80 -14.07 14.74
CA GLU A 86 -25.83 -13.01 14.84
C GLU A 86 -25.50 -11.81 13.94
N ALA A 87 -24.24 -11.34 13.94
CA ALA A 87 -23.79 -10.27 13.06
C ALA A 87 -23.89 -10.64 11.57
N GLU A 88 -23.55 -11.88 11.21
CA GLU A 88 -23.68 -12.39 9.84
C GLU A 88 -25.14 -12.50 9.38
N LYS A 89 -26.06 -12.91 10.26
CA LYS A 89 -27.49 -12.97 9.99
C LYS A 89 -28.08 -11.57 9.79
N ALA A 90 -27.70 -10.61 10.64
CA ALA A 90 -28.16 -9.23 10.53
C ALA A 90 -27.66 -8.52 9.26
N ALA A 91 -26.43 -8.88 8.79
CA ALA A 91 -25.89 -8.36 7.54
C ALA A 91 -26.57 -8.90 6.26
N GLY A 92 -27.46 -9.90 6.41
CA GLY A 92 -28.05 -10.62 5.29
C GLY A 92 -27.10 -11.65 4.69
N GLU A 93 -27.65 -12.61 3.96
CA GLU A 93 -26.80 -13.54 3.18
C GLU A 93 -25.96 -12.73 2.20
N PRO A 94 -24.64 -13.02 2.06
CA PRO A 94 -23.85 -12.43 1.00
C PRO A 94 -24.61 -12.69 -0.30
N GLU A 95 -24.84 -11.65 -1.10
CA GLU A 95 -25.34 -11.85 -2.46
C GLU A 95 -24.62 -13.06 -3.03
N PRO A 96 -25.32 -14.07 -3.54
CA PRO A 96 -24.70 -15.27 -4.05
C PRO A 96 -23.61 -14.79 -5.02
N LYS A 97 -22.35 -15.00 -4.67
CA LYS A 97 -21.24 -14.73 -5.60
C LYS A 97 -21.67 -15.40 -6.86
N GLY A 98 -22.03 -14.58 -7.85
CA GLY A 98 -22.53 -15.06 -9.12
C GLY A 98 -21.65 -16.21 -9.55
N PRO A 99 -22.15 -17.27 -10.15
CA PRO A 99 -21.54 -18.57 -10.31
C PRO A 99 -20.07 -18.36 -10.60
N LYS A 100 -19.18 -18.93 -9.76
CA LYS A 100 -17.70 -18.78 -9.88
C LYS A 100 -17.45 -18.92 -11.36
N ALA A 101 -17.03 -17.82 -12.02
CA ALA A 101 -16.88 -17.81 -13.47
C ALA A 101 -16.10 -19.08 -13.77
N LYS A 102 -16.73 -20.02 -14.50
CA LYS A 102 -16.08 -21.27 -14.90
C LYS A 102 -14.72 -20.85 -15.42
N PRO A 103 -13.61 -21.52 -15.04
CA PRO A 103 -12.28 -21.11 -15.48
C PRO A 103 -12.44 -20.81 -16.97
N LYS A 104 -12.29 -19.54 -17.34
CA LYS A 104 -12.48 -19.10 -18.73
C LYS A 104 -11.55 -19.98 -19.51
N GLY A 105 -12.10 -20.89 -20.30
CA GLY A 105 -11.35 -21.68 -21.25
C GLY A 105 -10.43 -20.75 -22.04
N ARG A 106 -9.49 -21.26 -22.82
CA ARG A 106 -8.52 -20.49 -23.60
C ARG A 106 -9.08 -19.13 -23.98
N ARG A 107 -8.39 -18.03 -23.57
CA ARG A 107 -8.83 -16.66 -23.89
C ARG A 107 -9.20 -16.59 -25.35
N ASN A 108 -10.38 -16.09 -25.67
CA ASN A 108 -10.81 -15.93 -27.05
C ASN A 108 -10.04 -14.75 -27.68
N LEU A 109 -8.93 -15.06 -28.32
CA LEU A 109 -8.06 -14.09 -28.97
C LEU A 109 -8.71 -13.48 -30.22
N ALA A 110 -9.77 -14.08 -30.76
CA ALA A 110 -10.53 -13.52 -31.87
C ALA A 110 -11.19 -12.18 -31.55
N LEU A 111 -11.49 -11.91 -30.26
CA LEU A 111 -12.06 -10.66 -29.79
C LEU A 111 -11.00 -9.62 -29.35
N SER A 112 -9.72 -9.92 -29.51
CA SER A 112 -8.62 -9.01 -29.14
C SER A 112 -8.57 -7.81 -30.09
N LYS A 113 -8.30 -6.62 -29.51
CA LYS A 113 -8.06 -5.37 -30.27
C LYS A 113 -6.59 -5.19 -30.69
N LEU A 114 -5.72 -6.17 -30.43
CA LEU A 114 -4.31 -6.10 -30.82
C LEU A 114 -4.18 -6.06 -32.35
N PRO A 115 -3.13 -5.41 -32.90
CA PRO A 115 -2.77 -5.52 -34.30
C PRO A 115 -2.68 -6.99 -34.71
N ARG A 116 -3.17 -7.33 -35.90
CA ARG A 116 -3.24 -8.70 -36.39
C ARG A 116 -2.23 -8.90 -37.51
N MET A 117 -1.52 -10.02 -37.44
CA MET A 117 -0.77 -10.54 -38.57
C MET A 117 -1.53 -11.75 -39.12
N LEU A 118 -1.91 -11.69 -40.35
CA LEU A 118 -2.56 -12.80 -41.08
C LEU A 118 -1.47 -13.64 -41.76
N VAL A 119 -1.52 -14.93 -41.52
CA VAL A 119 -0.70 -15.91 -42.27
C VAL A 119 -1.64 -16.95 -42.79
N GLU A 120 -1.70 -17.08 -44.09
CA GLU A 120 -2.45 -18.11 -44.82
C GLU A 120 -1.54 -19.31 -45.05
N ILE A 121 -2.03 -20.49 -44.73
CA ILE A 121 -1.35 -21.77 -45.01
C ILE A 121 -2.13 -22.44 -46.09
N LEU A 122 -1.55 -22.47 -47.27
CA LEU A 122 -2.13 -23.08 -48.46
C LEU A 122 -1.43 -24.40 -48.77
N ASP A 123 -2.16 -25.31 -49.37
CA ASP A 123 -1.61 -26.57 -49.93
C ASP A 123 -1.39 -26.32 -51.43
N GLU A 124 -0.13 -26.12 -51.82
CA GLU A 124 0.25 -25.74 -53.19
C GLU A 124 -0.22 -26.77 -54.21
N GLU A 125 -0.22 -28.08 -53.87
CA GLU A 125 -0.68 -29.15 -54.79
C GLU A 125 -2.21 -29.09 -55.00
N ARG A 126 -2.99 -28.69 -54.01
CA ARG A 126 -4.45 -28.56 -54.04
C ARG A 126 -4.94 -27.23 -54.59
N GLU A 127 -4.11 -26.20 -54.52
CA GLU A 127 -4.39 -24.90 -55.15
C GLU A 127 -4.12 -24.92 -56.69
N ASP A 128 -3.42 -25.94 -57.21
CA ASP A 128 -3.23 -26.11 -58.62
C ASP A 128 -4.59 -26.29 -59.35
N PRO A 129 -4.91 -25.49 -60.38
CA PRO A 129 -6.15 -25.62 -61.14
C PRO A 129 -6.38 -27.02 -61.76
N GLU A 130 -5.31 -27.80 -62.00
CA GLU A 130 -5.39 -29.15 -62.53
C GLU A 130 -5.63 -30.21 -61.42
N SER A 131 -5.53 -29.88 -60.15
CA SER A 131 -5.73 -30.82 -59.03
C SER A 131 -7.17 -31.32 -58.88
N GLY A 132 -8.15 -30.67 -59.52
CA GLY A 132 -9.57 -30.94 -59.34
C GLY A 132 -10.12 -30.60 -57.95
N CYS A 133 -9.30 -30.03 -57.07
CA CYS A 133 -9.68 -29.60 -55.73
C CYS A 133 -10.24 -28.18 -55.74
N ARG A 134 -11.18 -27.92 -54.81
CA ARG A 134 -11.73 -26.57 -54.60
C ARG A 134 -11.64 -26.20 -53.15
N ARG A 135 -10.99 -25.09 -52.82
CA ARG A 135 -10.99 -24.53 -51.47
C ARG A 135 -12.41 -24.11 -51.08
N ILE A 136 -12.89 -24.60 -49.93
CA ILE A 136 -14.23 -24.33 -49.39
C ILE A 136 -14.23 -23.33 -48.23
N GLY A 137 -13.05 -22.96 -47.70
CA GLY A 137 -12.90 -22.00 -46.58
C GLY A 137 -11.59 -22.14 -45.86
N PHE A 138 -11.52 -21.54 -44.69
CA PHE A 138 -10.38 -21.60 -43.77
C PHE A 138 -10.85 -21.92 -42.35
N ASP A 139 -10.06 -22.70 -41.64
CA ASP A 139 -10.18 -22.85 -40.21
C ASP A 139 -9.22 -21.87 -39.53
N ASP A 140 -9.79 -20.88 -38.82
CA ASP A 140 -9.03 -19.86 -38.12
C ASP A 140 -8.57 -20.35 -36.76
N SER A 141 -7.28 -20.29 -36.53
CA SER A 141 -6.69 -20.45 -35.18
C SER A 141 -5.97 -19.18 -34.75
N TYR A 142 -6.03 -18.90 -33.45
CA TYR A 142 -5.52 -17.63 -32.89
C TYR A 142 -4.43 -17.91 -31.87
N GLN A 143 -3.27 -17.27 -32.03
CA GLN A 143 -2.14 -17.34 -31.15
C GLN A 143 -1.75 -15.94 -30.70
N LEU A 144 -1.36 -15.78 -29.41
CA LEU A 144 -0.76 -14.52 -28.96
C LEU A 144 0.71 -14.50 -29.36
N MET A 145 1.07 -13.50 -30.18
CA MET A 145 2.44 -13.27 -30.63
C MET A 145 2.98 -11.98 -30.04
N PHE A 146 4.24 -12.00 -29.58
CA PHE A 146 4.95 -10.80 -29.17
C PHE A 146 5.65 -10.18 -30.36
N ARG A 147 5.47 -8.87 -30.56
CA ARG A 147 6.22 -8.06 -31.52
C ARG A 147 6.82 -6.89 -30.75
N ARG A 148 8.12 -6.68 -30.88
CA ARG A 148 8.77 -5.50 -30.30
C ARG A 148 8.13 -4.25 -30.90
N GLY A 149 7.60 -3.37 -30.05
CA GLY A 149 7.26 -2.01 -30.43
C GLY A 149 8.55 -1.28 -30.78
N GLY A 150 8.63 -0.70 -31.96
CA GLY A 150 9.80 0.04 -32.38
C GLY A 150 9.75 1.47 -31.87
N TYR A 151 10.94 2.07 -31.64
CA TYR A 151 11.08 3.52 -31.49
C TYR A 151 11.18 4.17 -32.86
N MET A 152 10.70 5.42 -32.96
CA MET A 152 10.77 6.20 -34.19
C MET A 152 11.35 7.59 -33.90
N VAL A 153 11.90 8.21 -34.90
CA VAL A 153 12.36 9.60 -34.83
C VAL A 153 11.24 10.53 -35.27
N LEU A 154 10.77 11.39 -34.35
CA LEU A 154 9.84 12.45 -34.69
C LEU A 154 10.61 13.61 -35.30
N VAL A 155 10.35 13.89 -36.57
CA VAL A 155 10.92 15.04 -37.28
C VAL A 155 9.94 16.21 -37.22
N LYS A 156 10.26 17.24 -36.43
CA LYS A 156 9.51 18.50 -36.39
C LYS A 156 10.06 19.44 -37.44
N ARG A 157 9.22 19.79 -38.42
CA ARG A 157 9.55 20.80 -39.42
C ARG A 157 8.79 22.08 -39.09
N VAL A 158 9.50 23.14 -38.70
CA VAL A 158 8.92 24.44 -38.35
C VAL A 158 9.12 25.39 -39.55
N ALA A 159 8.03 25.90 -40.08
CA ALA A 159 8.07 26.85 -41.19
C ALA A 159 8.73 28.15 -40.74
N LYS A 160 9.49 28.74 -41.65
CA LYS A 160 10.06 30.10 -41.52
C LYS A 160 9.46 30.99 -42.58
N TYR A 161 9.13 32.17 -42.19
CA TYR A 161 8.49 33.15 -43.03
C TYR A 161 9.35 34.43 -43.08
N GLU A 162 9.48 35.00 -44.26
CA GLU A 162 9.95 36.36 -44.39
C GLU A 162 8.76 37.31 -44.16
N VAL A 163 8.89 38.18 -43.20
CA VAL A 163 7.85 39.14 -42.81
C VAL A 163 8.44 40.56 -42.98
N ILE A 164 7.73 41.43 -43.67
CA ILE A 164 8.14 42.82 -43.88
C ILE A 164 7.43 43.69 -42.84
N HIS A 165 8.22 44.27 -41.89
CA HIS A 165 7.75 45.23 -40.91
C HIS A 165 8.41 46.58 -41.23
N ASP A 166 7.62 47.62 -41.45
CA ASP A 166 8.08 48.97 -41.72
C ASP A 166 9.14 49.09 -42.86
N GLY A 167 9.09 48.18 -43.84
CA GLY A 167 10.02 48.13 -44.96
C GLY A 167 11.31 47.34 -44.72
N GLU A 168 11.48 46.76 -43.53
CA GLU A 168 12.58 45.84 -43.21
C GLU A 168 12.09 44.40 -43.24
N ALA A 169 12.84 43.53 -43.92
CA ALA A 169 12.55 42.07 -43.96
C ALA A 169 13.11 41.39 -42.71
N THR A 170 12.23 40.74 -41.95
CA THR A 170 12.59 39.89 -40.78
C THR A 170 12.22 38.45 -41.07
N VAL A 171 12.93 37.50 -40.41
CA VAL A 171 12.60 36.07 -40.51
C VAL A 171 11.93 35.63 -39.23
N GLU A 172 10.68 35.20 -39.35
CA GLU A 172 9.89 34.67 -38.23
C GLU A 172 9.62 33.17 -38.41
N SER A 173 9.54 32.47 -37.29
CA SER A 173 9.20 31.04 -37.28
C SER A 173 7.74 30.84 -36.85
N ALA A 174 7.09 29.85 -37.41
CA ALA A 174 5.76 29.45 -36.96
C ALA A 174 5.70 29.21 -35.43
N PRO A 175 4.61 29.63 -34.76
CA PRO A 175 4.42 29.39 -33.33
C PRO A 175 4.41 27.90 -33.03
N GLN A 176 5.04 27.51 -31.94
CA GLN A 176 5.10 26.11 -31.51
C GLN A 176 4.27 25.87 -30.25
N PRO A 177 3.65 24.70 -30.10
CA PRO A 177 2.96 24.32 -28.87
C PRO A 177 3.84 24.41 -27.64
N ALA A 178 3.26 24.81 -26.51
CA ALA A 178 3.96 24.84 -25.22
C ALA A 178 4.37 23.43 -24.78
N THR A 179 5.50 23.30 -24.10
CA THR A 179 6.03 22.01 -23.65
C THR A 179 6.74 22.15 -22.30
N LEU A 180 6.62 21.12 -21.46
CA LEU A 180 7.37 21.02 -20.20
C LEU A 180 8.87 20.82 -20.41
N PHE A 181 9.27 20.31 -21.57
CA PHE A 181 10.65 19.96 -21.88
C PHE A 181 11.13 20.71 -23.13
N PRO A 182 11.46 22.01 -23.02
CA PRO A 182 11.98 22.77 -24.16
C PRO A 182 13.24 22.12 -24.73
N ARG A 183 13.31 22.00 -26.06
CA ARG A 183 14.45 21.38 -26.77
C ARG A 183 14.74 19.92 -26.33
N ALA A 184 13.71 19.18 -25.88
CA ALA A 184 13.87 17.81 -25.44
C ALA A 184 14.31 16.89 -26.57
N LEU A 185 15.22 15.95 -26.23
CA LEU A 185 15.57 14.80 -27.07
C LEU A 185 14.41 13.79 -27.12
N LEU A 186 13.65 13.66 -26.05
CA LEU A 186 12.61 12.64 -25.87
C LEU A 186 11.23 13.25 -26.04
N HIS A 187 10.40 12.59 -26.84
CA HIS A 187 8.97 12.84 -26.85
C HIS A 187 8.31 12.39 -25.54
N THR A 188 7.17 12.98 -25.18
CA THR A 188 6.42 12.67 -23.92
C THR A 188 6.08 11.18 -23.79
N SER A 189 5.81 10.47 -24.88
CA SER A 189 5.55 9.02 -24.88
C SER A 189 6.75 8.20 -24.38
N VAL A 190 7.98 8.60 -24.73
CA VAL A 190 9.20 7.94 -24.22
C VAL A 190 9.39 8.26 -22.75
N ILE A 191 9.13 9.51 -22.33
CA ILE A 191 9.19 9.88 -20.91
C ILE A 191 8.18 9.06 -20.11
N ALA A 192 6.92 8.99 -20.54
CA ALA A 192 5.89 8.16 -19.91
C ALA A 192 6.31 6.68 -19.82
N HIS A 193 6.91 6.14 -20.90
CA HIS A 193 7.45 4.77 -20.90
C HIS A 193 8.53 4.57 -19.83
N LEU A 194 9.46 5.49 -19.68
CA LEU A 194 10.51 5.42 -18.66
C LEU A 194 9.92 5.47 -17.24
N LEU A 195 8.93 6.36 -17.00
CA LEU A 195 8.23 6.49 -15.72
C LEU A 195 7.55 5.18 -15.32
N ILE A 196 6.77 4.60 -16.25
CA ILE A 196 6.03 3.36 -16.01
C ILE A 196 6.98 2.17 -15.84
N SER A 197 7.99 2.05 -16.69
CA SER A 197 8.95 0.96 -16.60
C SER A 197 9.65 0.93 -15.24
N LYS A 198 10.08 2.08 -14.74
CA LYS A 198 10.75 2.17 -13.44
C LYS A 198 9.78 2.01 -12.26
N PHE A 199 8.74 2.83 -12.16
CA PHE A 199 7.94 2.94 -10.93
C PHE A 199 6.73 2.00 -10.89
N ALA A 200 6.16 1.65 -12.03
CA ALA A 200 5.05 0.70 -12.10
C ALA A 200 5.51 -0.75 -12.24
N LEU A 201 6.56 -1.01 -13.04
CA LEU A 201 7.08 -2.33 -13.35
C LEU A 201 8.34 -2.72 -12.56
N GLY A 202 9.01 -1.74 -11.94
CA GLY A 202 10.20 -1.99 -11.10
C GLY A 202 11.49 -2.25 -11.90
N VAL A 203 11.58 -1.80 -13.15
CA VAL A 203 12.76 -2.00 -14.00
C VAL A 203 13.84 -0.97 -13.68
N PRO A 204 15.05 -1.37 -13.29
CA PRO A 204 16.15 -0.44 -13.04
C PRO A 204 16.71 0.14 -14.33
N HIS A 205 17.27 1.36 -14.27
CA HIS A 205 17.75 2.10 -15.45
C HIS A 205 18.74 1.32 -16.30
N TYR A 206 19.65 0.51 -15.69
CA TYR A 206 20.64 -0.22 -16.48
C TYR A 206 20.00 -1.27 -17.40
N ARG A 207 18.85 -1.86 -17.01
CA ARG A 207 18.11 -2.78 -17.87
C ARG A 207 17.36 -2.04 -18.98
N LEU A 208 16.80 -0.85 -18.66
CA LEU A 208 16.20 0.01 -19.66
C LEU A 208 17.22 0.50 -20.69
N GLU A 209 18.42 0.87 -20.24
CA GLU A 209 19.53 1.25 -21.13
C GLU A 209 19.88 0.14 -22.12
N GLN A 210 19.97 -1.11 -21.63
CA GLN A 210 20.26 -2.28 -22.46
C GLN A 210 19.11 -2.57 -23.44
N ASP A 211 17.87 -2.53 -22.97
CA ASP A 211 16.70 -2.77 -23.80
C ASP A 211 16.55 -1.72 -24.91
N LEU A 212 16.67 -0.43 -24.57
CA LEU A 212 16.63 0.68 -25.52
C LEU A 212 17.76 0.56 -26.58
N ALA A 213 18.97 0.23 -26.15
CA ALA A 213 20.09 0.03 -27.07
C ALA A 213 19.84 -1.15 -28.01
N ALA A 214 19.28 -2.25 -27.51
CA ALA A 214 18.94 -3.42 -28.34
C ALA A 214 17.83 -3.11 -29.38
N GLN A 215 16.99 -2.12 -29.11
CA GLN A 215 15.95 -1.64 -30.03
C GLN A 215 16.43 -0.52 -30.97
N GLY A 216 17.73 -0.17 -30.97
CA GLY A 216 18.30 0.86 -31.81
C GLY A 216 18.08 2.29 -31.33
N ALA A 217 17.66 2.48 -30.09
CA ALA A 217 17.43 3.78 -29.44
C ALA A 217 18.33 3.95 -28.20
N PRO A 218 19.67 4.02 -28.34
CA PRO A 218 20.59 4.10 -27.22
C PRO A 218 20.36 5.38 -26.40
N LEU A 219 20.13 5.24 -25.11
CA LEU A 219 19.89 6.31 -24.18
C LEU A 219 20.62 6.00 -22.85
N ASP A 220 21.49 6.89 -22.41
CA ASP A 220 22.27 6.69 -21.18
C ASP A 220 21.42 6.89 -19.91
N ARG A 221 21.81 6.21 -18.84
CA ARG A 221 21.14 6.21 -17.53
C ARG A 221 21.04 7.62 -16.91
N GLY A 222 22.06 8.46 -17.11
CA GLY A 222 22.08 9.81 -16.59
C GLY A 222 21.02 10.69 -17.25
N THR A 223 20.85 10.53 -18.57
CA THR A 223 19.81 11.22 -19.32
C THR A 223 18.42 10.75 -18.89
N MET A 224 18.19 9.42 -18.78
CA MET A 224 16.91 8.88 -18.24
C MET A 224 16.61 9.45 -16.86
N SER A 225 17.59 9.46 -15.96
CA SER A 225 17.42 9.96 -14.59
C SER A 225 17.01 11.42 -14.54
N ARG A 226 17.64 12.29 -15.37
CA ARG A 226 17.30 13.71 -15.45
C ARG A 226 15.87 13.95 -15.94
N TYR A 227 15.42 13.23 -16.98
CA TYR A 227 14.03 13.37 -17.46
C TYR A 227 13.02 12.90 -16.41
N ILE A 228 13.30 11.79 -15.73
CA ILE A 228 12.45 11.27 -14.65
C ILE A 228 12.37 12.23 -13.47
N GLU A 229 13.52 12.77 -13.03
CA GLU A 229 13.59 13.74 -11.95
C GLU A 229 12.83 15.03 -12.30
N HIS A 230 13.06 15.58 -13.49
CA HIS A 230 12.35 16.78 -13.95
C HIS A 230 10.83 16.52 -14.02
N ALA A 231 10.39 15.44 -14.66
CA ALA A 231 8.96 15.11 -14.74
C ALA A 231 8.35 14.93 -13.34
N GLY A 232 9.03 14.17 -12.46
CA GLY A 232 8.54 13.91 -11.11
C GLY A 232 8.46 15.16 -10.25
N ASN A 233 9.45 16.04 -10.30
CA ASN A 233 9.44 17.31 -9.55
C ASN A 233 8.39 18.28 -10.09
N THR A 234 8.21 18.36 -11.42
CA THR A 234 7.17 19.20 -12.01
C THR A 234 5.78 18.71 -11.63
N LEU A 235 5.50 17.43 -11.77
CA LEU A 235 4.21 16.83 -11.38
C LEU A 235 4.01 16.89 -9.86
N GLY A 236 5.10 16.79 -9.09
CA GLY A 236 5.11 16.90 -7.63
C GLY A 236 4.69 18.28 -7.14
N SER A 237 5.30 19.33 -7.71
CA SER A 237 5.02 20.73 -7.34
C SER A 237 3.72 21.29 -7.91
N THR A 238 3.04 20.54 -8.77
CA THR A 238 1.77 20.94 -9.39
C THR A 238 0.63 20.03 -8.93
N ILE A 239 0.37 18.96 -9.66
CA ILE A 239 -0.78 18.09 -9.44
C ILE A 239 -0.74 17.41 -8.06
N VAL A 240 0.40 16.82 -7.68
CA VAL A 240 0.50 16.11 -6.39
C VAL A 240 0.43 17.09 -5.21
N HIS A 241 1.00 18.28 -5.35
CA HIS A 241 0.86 19.34 -4.35
C HIS A 241 -0.61 19.74 -4.16
N ALA A 242 -1.36 19.97 -5.25
CA ALA A 242 -2.79 20.25 -5.19
C ALA A 242 -3.58 19.09 -4.54
N MET A 243 -3.24 17.85 -4.85
CA MET A 243 -3.83 16.67 -4.21
C MET A 243 -3.55 16.60 -2.70
N TRP A 244 -2.34 16.98 -2.25
CA TRP A 244 -2.02 17.07 -0.82
C TRP A 244 -2.78 18.19 -0.12
N GLN A 245 -2.90 19.35 -0.76
CA GLN A 245 -3.68 20.47 -0.21
C GLN A 245 -5.16 20.09 -0.05
N ASP A 246 -5.75 19.45 -1.06
CA ASP A 246 -7.12 18.96 -1.01
C ASP A 246 -7.29 17.90 0.10
N ALA A 247 -6.37 16.94 0.20
CA ALA A 247 -6.40 15.90 1.21
C ALA A 247 -6.36 16.46 2.65
N LEU A 248 -5.50 17.43 2.91
CA LEU A 248 -5.35 18.02 4.26
C LEU A 248 -6.53 18.93 4.62
N ALA A 249 -7.17 19.57 3.63
CA ALA A 249 -8.30 20.47 3.84
C ALA A 249 -9.66 19.75 3.93
N ASN A 250 -9.87 18.71 3.12
CA ASN A 250 -11.20 18.16 2.85
C ASN A 250 -11.37 16.69 3.23
N ALA A 251 -10.29 15.94 3.48
CA ALA A 251 -10.41 14.53 3.82
C ALA A 251 -11.00 14.32 5.22
N GLN A 252 -11.78 13.27 5.37
CA GLN A 252 -12.31 12.80 6.65
C GLN A 252 -11.37 11.78 7.31
N VAL A 253 -10.79 10.88 6.52
CA VAL A 253 -9.94 9.78 6.99
C VAL A 253 -8.67 9.69 6.17
N ILE A 254 -7.52 9.76 6.82
CA ILE A 254 -6.22 9.46 6.22
C ILE A 254 -5.62 8.25 6.93
N SER A 255 -5.29 7.20 6.16
CA SER A 255 -4.51 6.07 6.67
C SER A 255 -3.05 6.25 6.25
N THR A 256 -2.13 6.31 7.20
CA THR A 256 -0.70 6.59 6.97
C THR A 256 0.20 5.48 7.50
N ASP A 257 1.32 5.29 6.82
CA ASP A 257 2.40 4.39 7.21
C ASP A 257 3.72 4.88 6.60
N ALA A 258 4.85 4.45 7.12
CA ALA A 258 6.15 4.90 6.66
C ALA A 258 7.11 3.75 6.37
N THR A 259 7.98 3.92 5.36
CA THR A 259 9.04 2.95 5.05
C THR A 259 10.37 3.64 4.79
N GLY A 260 11.45 3.08 5.33
CA GLY A 260 12.80 3.58 5.11
C GLY A 260 13.29 3.34 3.68
N ALA A 261 14.11 4.23 3.17
CA ALA A 261 14.82 4.11 1.90
C ALA A 261 16.28 4.56 2.04
N LEU A 262 17.14 4.08 1.14
CA LEU A 262 18.52 4.52 1.06
C LEU A 262 18.65 5.62 0.01
N ILE A 263 19.31 6.70 0.40
CA ILE A 263 19.57 7.87 -0.43
C ILE A 263 21.06 8.03 -0.60
N HIS A 264 21.53 8.17 -1.84
CA HIS A 264 22.93 8.44 -2.12
C HIS A 264 23.20 9.94 -1.94
N PRO A 265 24.05 10.34 -0.98
CA PRO A 265 24.26 11.77 -0.67
C PRO A 265 25.20 12.48 -1.66
N GLY A 266 25.63 11.79 -2.73
CA GLY A 266 26.62 12.33 -3.65
C GLY A 266 28.07 12.23 -3.09
N LYS A 267 28.91 13.16 -3.56
CA LYS A 267 30.28 13.31 -3.05
C LYS A 267 30.31 14.38 -1.95
N ASN A 268 31.19 14.21 -0.96
CA ASN A 268 31.42 15.24 0.05
C ASN A 268 32.16 16.46 -0.56
N LYS A 269 32.39 17.49 0.26
CA LYS A 269 33.10 18.73 -0.17
C LYS A 269 34.52 18.44 -0.71
N ASP A 270 35.14 17.34 -0.26
CA ASP A 270 36.47 16.90 -0.70
C ASP A 270 36.43 15.98 -1.94
N GLY A 271 35.27 15.81 -2.56
CA GLY A 271 35.09 14.95 -3.74
C GLY A 271 35.05 13.45 -3.46
N ARG A 272 35.04 13.03 -2.18
CA ARG A 272 35.02 11.61 -1.79
C ARG A 272 33.58 11.06 -1.78
N ALA A 273 33.42 9.81 -2.21
CA ALA A 273 32.14 9.11 -2.13
C ALA A 273 31.71 8.95 -0.66
N GLN A 274 30.44 9.17 -0.40
CA GLN A 274 29.82 8.96 0.92
C GLN A 274 28.93 7.72 0.90
N GLY A 275 28.76 7.10 2.09
CA GLY A 275 27.78 6.02 2.27
C GLY A 275 26.34 6.55 2.16
N CYS A 276 25.41 5.67 1.75
CA CYS A 276 24.01 6.05 1.67
C CYS A 276 23.45 6.47 3.04
N LYS A 277 22.74 7.58 3.08
CA LYS A 277 21.93 7.99 4.25
C LYS A 277 20.55 7.32 4.21
N LYS A 278 19.89 7.23 5.37
CA LYS A 278 18.50 6.80 5.47
C LYS A 278 17.55 7.98 5.28
N GLY A 279 16.52 7.79 4.49
CA GLY A 279 15.36 8.65 4.39
C GLY A 279 14.09 7.81 4.52
N HIS A 280 12.91 8.43 4.49
CA HIS A 280 11.63 7.75 4.68
C HIS A 280 10.61 8.22 3.65
N PHE A 281 9.80 7.27 3.18
CA PHE A 281 8.58 7.56 2.42
C PHE A 281 7.39 7.38 3.35
N PHE A 282 6.57 8.40 3.47
CA PHE A 282 5.24 8.30 4.04
C PHE A 282 4.22 8.07 2.94
N THR A 283 3.21 7.28 3.23
CA THR A 283 2.02 7.17 2.41
C THR A 283 0.82 7.78 3.12
N ALA A 284 -0.12 8.32 2.36
CA ALA A 284 -1.44 8.69 2.82
C ALA A 284 -2.48 8.09 1.87
N VAL A 285 -3.32 7.20 2.37
CA VAL A 285 -4.51 6.74 1.67
C VAL A 285 -5.67 7.58 2.18
N VAL A 286 -6.16 8.46 1.32
CA VAL A 286 -7.10 9.54 1.64
C VAL A 286 -8.50 9.11 1.25
N ASP A 287 -9.41 8.95 2.18
CA ASP A 287 -10.83 8.56 1.99
C ASP A 287 -11.06 7.36 1.04
N CYS A 288 -10.03 6.54 0.80
CA CYS A 288 -9.99 5.49 -0.23
C CYS A 288 -10.12 6.00 -1.68
N ASP A 289 -9.85 7.27 -1.91
CA ASP A 289 -10.03 7.96 -3.18
C ASP A 289 -8.72 8.51 -3.77
N ALA A 290 -7.70 8.74 -2.95
CA ALA A 290 -6.36 9.05 -3.41
C ALA A 290 -5.30 8.26 -2.63
N VAL A 291 -4.17 8.00 -3.27
CA VAL A 291 -2.97 7.44 -2.63
C VAL A 291 -1.83 8.41 -2.88
N LEU A 292 -1.34 9.01 -1.82
CA LEU A 292 -0.28 10.00 -1.85
C LEU A 292 0.98 9.46 -1.17
N PHE A 293 2.14 9.86 -1.68
CA PHE A 293 3.43 9.59 -1.05
C PHE A 293 4.19 10.89 -0.92
N THR A 294 4.96 10.99 0.15
CA THR A 294 5.94 12.06 0.31
C THR A 294 7.24 11.49 0.83
N TYR A 295 8.35 12.11 0.46
CA TYR A 295 9.66 11.79 0.98
C TYR A 295 10.02 12.76 2.10
N VAL A 296 10.64 12.24 3.17
CA VAL A 296 11.22 13.02 4.26
C VAL A 296 12.58 12.46 4.66
N GLU A 297 13.47 13.33 5.13
CA GLU A 297 14.82 12.92 5.51
C GLU A 297 14.88 12.06 6.77
N ALA A 298 13.92 12.21 7.67
CA ALA A 298 13.88 11.49 8.94
C ALA A 298 12.44 11.17 9.35
N HIS A 299 12.28 10.18 10.23
CA HIS A 299 10.98 9.82 10.83
C HIS A 299 10.91 10.41 12.24
N THR A 300 10.54 11.68 12.34
CA THR A 300 10.48 12.44 13.61
C THR A 300 9.11 13.06 13.81
N SER A 301 8.78 13.34 15.08
CA SER A 301 7.51 14.00 15.44
C SER A 301 7.39 15.39 14.78
N THR A 302 8.48 16.14 14.66
CA THR A 302 8.46 17.46 13.99
C THR A 302 8.06 17.34 12.53
N LEU A 303 8.58 16.35 11.79
CA LEU A 303 8.22 16.13 10.39
C LEU A 303 6.79 15.63 10.22
N VAL A 304 6.32 14.80 11.15
CA VAL A 304 4.92 14.37 11.19
C VAL A 304 3.99 15.56 11.46
N GLN A 305 4.37 16.47 12.38
CA GLN A 305 3.63 17.70 12.62
C GLN A 305 3.58 18.61 11.38
N ASN A 306 4.69 18.76 10.67
CA ASN A 306 4.71 19.55 9.43
C ASN A 306 3.84 18.94 8.33
N LEU A 307 3.74 17.60 8.28
CA LEU A 307 3.00 16.89 7.25
C LEU A 307 1.49 16.85 7.51
N PHE A 308 1.07 16.62 8.75
CA PHE A 308 -0.33 16.39 9.12
C PHE A 308 -0.90 17.41 10.11
N GLY A 309 -0.11 18.38 10.59
CA GLY A 309 -0.54 19.30 11.65
C GLY A 309 -1.70 20.23 11.28
N THR A 310 -1.95 20.45 9.97
CA THR A 310 -3.10 21.21 9.46
C THR A 310 -4.32 20.33 9.19
N PHE A 311 -4.16 19.00 9.17
CA PHE A 311 -5.27 18.06 8.95
C PHE A 311 -6.27 18.13 10.10
N ARG A 312 -7.55 17.98 9.78
CA ARG A 312 -8.65 17.89 10.73
C ARG A 312 -9.48 16.67 10.40
N GLY A 313 -9.38 15.65 11.21
CA GLY A 313 -10.08 14.40 10.97
C GLY A 313 -9.38 13.19 11.59
N TYR A 314 -9.68 12.01 11.09
CA TYR A 314 -9.16 10.75 11.61
C TYR A 314 -7.88 10.35 10.88
N LEU A 315 -6.78 10.22 11.64
CA LEU A 315 -5.49 9.74 11.12
C LEU A 315 -5.23 8.33 11.65
N GLN A 316 -5.34 7.32 10.78
CA GLN A 316 -5.05 5.94 11.14
C GLN A 316 -3.56 5.63 10.97
N THR A 317 -2.92 5.13 12.04
CA THR A 317 -1.47 4.90 12.13
C THR A 317 -1.11 3.50 12.63
N ASP A 318 0.19 3.20 12.64
CA ASP A 318 0.79 2.00 13.25
C ASP A 318 1.05 2.13 14.76
N ALA A 319 0.56 3.20 15.40
CA ALA A 319 0.81 3.55 16.80
C ALA A 319 2.29 3.85 17.11
N SER A 320 3.04 4.37 16.14
CA SER A 320 4.37 4.92 16.40
C SER A 320 4.27 6.22 17.21
N ASN A 321 5.08 6.37 18.26
CA ASN A 321 5.08 7.55 19.16
C ASN A 321 5.31 8.89 18.44
N VAL A 322 5.79 8.87 17.19
CA VAL A 322 6.01 10.10 16.42
C VAL A 322 4.72 10.82 16.07
N TYR A 323 3.57 10.11 16.06
CA TYR A 323 2.25 10.68 15.79
C TYR A 323 1.58 11.29 17.02
N ASP A 324 2.03 10.95 18.24
CA ASP A 324 1.44 11.44 19.49
C ASP A 324 1.42 12.97 19.59
N ILE A 325 2.35 13.64 18.91
CA ILE A 325 2.43 15.11 18.89
C ILE A 325 1.19 15.76 18.28
N LEU A 326 0.52 15.07 17.33
CA LEU A 326 -0.64 15.58 16.62
C LEU A 326 -1.88 15.68 17.52
N GLU A 327 -1.98 14.83 18.56
CA GLU A 327 -3.13 14.79 19.47
C GLU A 327 -2.85 15.51 20.80
N ARG A 328 -1.58 15.59 21.23
CA ARG A 328 -1.18 16.22 22.49
C ARG A 328 -0.96 17.73 22.41
N GLY A 329 -0.75 18.26 21.19
CA GLY A 329 -0.56 19.69 20.99
C GLY A 329 -1.90 20.43 20.98
N PRO A 330 -1.99 21.67 21.52
CA PRO A 330 -3.15 22.51 21.28
C PRO A 330 -3.23 22.75 19.77
N PRO A 331 -4.43 22.58 19.15
CA PRO A 331 -4.60 22.93 17.74
C PRO A 331 -4.26 24.40 17.58
N PRO A 332 -3.60 24.80 16.45
CA PRO A 332 -3.16 26.18 16.21
C PRO A 332 -4.29 27.21 16.29
N ASP A 333 -5.53 26.78 16.12
CA ASP A 333 -6.75 27.61 15.97
C ASP A 333 -7.84 27.28 17.01
N GLY A 334 -7.58 26.38 17.96
CA GLY A 334 -8.55 26.02 19.02
C GLY A 334 -9.70 25.10 18.58
N GLU A 335 -9.72 24.65 17.32
CA GLU A 335 -10.67 23.67 16.80
C GLU A 335 -10.22 22.23 17.05
N SER A 336 -11.15 21.25 16.90
CA SER A 336 -10.80 19.83 17.07
C SER A 336 -9.70 19.42 16.07
N GLY A 337 -8.60 18.89 16.61
CA GLY A 337 -7.42 18.53 15.83
C GLY A 337 -7.52 17.16 15.15
N VAL A 338 -6.38 16.54 14.98
CA VAL A 338 -6.23 15.18 14.48
C VAL A 338 -6.70 14.19 15.54
N HIS A 339 -7.52 13.22 15.15
CA HIS A 339 -7.91 12.06 15.97
C HIS A 339 -7.12 10.83 15.52
N LEU A 340 -6.19 10.33 16.35
CA LEU A 340 -5.41 9.14 16.02
C LEU A 340 -6.29 7.89 16.11
N VAL A 341 -6.26 7.05 15.08
CA VAL A 341 -6.99 5.78 15.01
C VAL A 341 -5.99 4.63 14.98
N GLY A 342 -6.18 3.66 15.88
CA GLY A 342 -5.30 2.50 16.01
C GLY A 342 -5.52 1.47 14.90
N CYS A 343 -4.52 0.60 14.74
CA CYS A 343 -4.54 -0.46 13.74
C CYS A 343 -4.71 -1.84 14.39
N TRP A 344 -5.86 -2.49 14.20
CA TRP A 344 -6.13 -3.83 14.72
C TRP A 344 -5.23 -4.91 14.10
N ALA A 345 -4.67 -4.70 12.90
CA ALA A 345 -3.71 -5.62 12.32
C ALA A 345 -2.37 -5.62 13.09
N HIS A 346 -1.92 -4.45 13.57
CA HIS A 346 -0.75 -4.36 14.45
C HIS A 346 -1.01 -5.01 15.80
N LEU A 347 -2.15 -4.75 16.42
CA LEU A 347 -2.60 -5.43 17.64
C LEU A 347 -2.59 -6.96 17.44
N ARG A 348 -3.20 -7.45 16.37
CA ARG A 348 -3.23 -8.87 16.02
C ARG A 348 -1.81 -9.46 15.91
N ARG A 349 -0.86 -8.74 15.34
CA ARG A 349 0.53 -9.20 15.19
C ARG A 349 1.21 -9.45 16.53
N TYR A 350 0.99 -8.60 17.54
CA TYR A 350 1.54 -8.81 18.89
C TYR A 350 0.99 -10.09 19.55
N PHE A 351 -0.33 -10.32 19.45
CA PHE A 351 -0.93 -11.55 19.97
C PHE A 351 -0.50 -12.79 19.17
N PHE A 352 -0.31 -12.65 17.87
CA PHE A 352 0.21 -13.73 17.03
C PHE A 352 1.65 -14.12 17.42
N GLU A 353 2.52 -13.18 17.70
CA GLU A 353 3.88 -13.44 18.18
C GLU A 353 3.87 -14.15 19.53
N ALA A 354 2.98 -13.76 20.44
CA ALA A 354 2.80 -14.45 21.70
C ALA A 354 2.26 -15.88 21.52
N ALA A 355 1.28 -16.08 20.63
CA ALA A 355 0.71 -17.41 20.33
C ALA A 355 1.74 -18.39 19.74
N ILE A 356 2.58 -17.92 18.78
CA ILE A 356 3.68 -18.74 18.23
C ILE A 356 4.63 -19.21 19.34
N CYS A 357 4.89 -18.36 20.32
CA CYS A 357 5.74 -18.69 21.47
C CYS A 357 5.00 -19.45 22.57
N ARG A 358 3.83 -20.03 22.25
CA ARG A 358 3.01 -20.89 23.12
C ARG A 358 2.47 -20.23 24.39
N TYR A 359 2.36 -18.89 24.40
CA TYR A 359 1.65 -18.21 25.48
C TYR A 359 0.14 -18.34 25.29
N PRO A 360 -0.63 -18.92 26.25
CA PRO A 360 -2.08 -19.10 26.13
C PRO A 360 -2.82 -17.78 25.85
N VAL A 361 -2.38 -16.69 26.47
CA VAL A 361 -2.88 -15.32 26.24
C VAL A 361 -2.80 -14.92 24.78
N GLY A 362 -1.78 -15.36 24.05
CA GLY A 362 -1.64 -15.07 22.61
C GLY A 362 -2.79 -15.66 21.81
N LEU A 363 -3.17 -16.92 22.07
CA LEU A 363 -4.29 -17.57 21.38
C LEU A 363 -5.63 -16.95 21.78
N GLN A 364 -5.86 -16.74 23.07
CA GLN A 364 -7.10 -16.14 23.59
C GLN A 364 -7.34 -14.75 22.97
N GLY A 365 -6.30 -13.93 22.86
CA GLY A 365 -6.39 -12.64 22.17
C GLY A 365 -6.69 -12.78 20.68
N LEU A 366 -6.05 -13.76 19.98
CA LEU A 366 -6.30 -13.99 18.55
C LEU A 366 -7.73 -14.42 18.26
N LEU A 367 -8.33 -15.26 19.13
CA LEU A 367 -9.72 -15.70 18.97
C LEU A 367 -10.69 -14.52 19.08
N ARG A 368 -10.52 -13.66 20.11
CA ARG A 368 -11.34 -12.45 20.28
C ARG A 368 -11.18 -11.48 19.12
N ILE A 369 -9.94 -11.19 18.73
CA ILE A 369 -9.65 -10.35 17.56
C ILE A 369 -10.27 -10.92 16.28
N ARG A 370 -10.23 -12.25 16.09
CA ARG A 370 -10.87 -12.92 14.96
C ARG A 370 -12.38 -12.67 14.94
N ALA A 371 -13.04 -12.71 16.10
CA ALA A 371 -14.46 -12.43 16.23
C ALA A 371 -14.78 -10.97 15.83
N VAL A 372 -14.01 -10.00 16.32
CA VAL A 372 -14.14 -8.59 15.92
C VAL A 372 -14.02 -8.43 14.39
N TYR A 373 -13.00 -9.04 13.77
CA TYR A 373 -12.85 -9.00 12.30
C TYR A 373 -13.98 -9.69 11.54
N ALA A 374 -14.58 -10.73 12.09
CA ALA A 374 -15.68 -11.43 11.44
C ALA A 374 -16.96 -10.58 11.48
N ALA A 375 -17.29 -10.01 12.65
CA ALA A 375 -18.42 -9.08 12.79
C ALA A 375 -18.26 -7.81 11.94
N GLU A 376 -17.07 -7.23 11.92
CA GLU A 376 -16.75 -6.07 11.08
C GLU A 376 -16.91 -6.38 9.58
N ARG A 377 -16.48 -7.55 9.12
CA ARG A 377 -16.72 -7.95 7.71
C ARG A 377 -18.20 -8.08 7.38
N ALA A 378 -19.03 -8.49 8.35
CA ALA A 378 -20.48 -8.49 8.18
C ALA A 378 -21.02 -7.06 8.07
N ALA A 379 -20.62 -6.18 8.99
CA ALA A 379 -21.02 -4.78 8.98
C ALA A 379 -20.60 -4.04 7.68
N GLN A 380 -19.42 -4.37 7.14
CA GLN A 380 -18.93 -3.76 5.88
C GLN A 380 -19.72 -4.18 4.63
N ARG A 381 -20.54 -5.25 4.69
CA ARG A 381 -21.44 -5.63 3.58
C ARG A 381 -22.68 -4.74 3.53
N ALA A 382 -23.04 -4.15 4.66
CA ALA A 382 -24.16 -3.21 4.73
C ALA A 382 -23.82 -1.86 4.08
N PRO A 383 -24.83 -1.11 3.60
CA PRO A 383 -24.63 0.27 3.18
C PRO A 383 -23.97 1.10 4.29
N VAL A 384 -23.20 2.13 3.89
CA VAL A 384 -22.49 2.99 4.86
C VAL A 384 -23.45 3.60 5.89
N THR A 385 -24.68 3.91 5.48
CA THR A 385 -25.76 4.46 6.33
C THR A 385 -26.20 3.52 7.45
N GLU A 386 -26.11 2.22 7.25
CA GLU A 386 -26.51 1.18 8.21
C GLU A 386 -25.33 0.64 9.01
N ARG A 387 -24.12 0.88 8.53
CA ARG A 387 -22.90 0.32 9.11
C ARG A 387 -22.67 0.75 10.55
N ALA A 388 -23.05 1.97 10.93
CA ALA A 388 -22.96 2.47 12.30
C ALA A 388 -23.81 1.61 13.26
N SER A 389 -25.07 1.38 12.93
CA SER A 389 -25.98 0.52 13.74
C SER A 389 -25.45 -0.92 13.84
N MET A 390 -24.98 -1.48 12.71
CA MET A 390 -24.39 -2.80 12.68
C MET A 390 -23.15 -2.91 13.58
N ARG A 391 -22.31 -1.89 13.60
CA ARG A 391 -21.14 -1.84 14.48
C ARG A 391 -21.55 -1.73 15.94
N ASP A 392 -22.52 -0.91 16.27
CA ASP A 392 -23.00 -0.72 17.64
C ASP A 392 -23.63 -2.00 18.20
N GLU A 393 -24.38 -2.72 17.39
CA GLU A 393 -25.08 -3.94 17.80
C GLU A 393 -24.16 -5.17 17.85
N HIS A 394 -23.21 -5.32 16.89
CA HIS A 394 -22.47 -6.57 16.72
C HIS A 394 -20.96 -6.46 16.91
N VAL A 395 -20.35 -5.30 16.66
CA VAL A 395 -18.88 -5.12 16.77
C VAL A 395 -18.50 -4.55 18.13
N ARG A 396 -19.25 -3.55 18.62
CA ARG A 396 -18.99 -2.92 19.93
C ARG A 396 -18.94 -3.92 21.07
N PRO A 397 -19.91 -4.85 21.25
CA PRO A 397 -19.85 -5.81 22.34
C PRO A 397 -18.61 -6.69 22.32
N LEU A 398 -18.14 -7.07 21.13
CA LEU A 398 -16.92 -7.88 20.98
C LEU A 398 -15.65 -7.09 21.30
N ILE A 399 -15.61 -5.80 20.97
CA ILE A 399 -14.53 -4.89 21.35
C ILE A 399 -14.53 -4.69 22.86
N ASP A 400 -15.70 -4.53 23.48
CA ASP A 400 -15.86 -4.36 24.93
C ASP A 400 -15.44 -5.63 25.69
N ASP A 401 -15.83 -6.82 25.20
CA ASP A 401 -15.37 -8.10 25.76
C ASP A 401 -13.84 -8.22 25.66
N PHE A 402 -13.28 -7.90 24.50
CA PHE A 402 -11.83 -7.94 24.31
C PHE A 402 -11.09 -7.05 25.32
N PHE A 403 -11.49 -5.81 25.53
CA PHE A 403 -10.80 -4.90 26.45
C PHE A 403 -11.08 -5.24 27.92
N THR A 404 -12.27 -5.72 28.26
CA THR A 404 -12.58 -6.27 29.59
C THR A 404 -11.64 -7.42 29.92
N TRP A 405 -11.45 -8.34 28.97
CA TRP A 405 -10.51 -9.44 29.10
C TRP A 405 -9.06 -8.96 29.21
N VAL A 406 -8.62 -7.96 28.43
CA VAL A 406 -7.28 -7.38 28.50
C VAL A 406 -7.00 -6.81 29.89
N HIS A 407 -7.94 -6.03 30.45
CA HIS A 407 -7.81 -5.43 31.78
C HIS A 407 -7.77 -6.48 32.89
N ALA A 408 -8.58 -7.53 32.79
CA ALA A 408 -8.58 -8.62 33.76
C ALA A 408 -7.30 -9.47 33.67
N THR A 409 -6.78 -9.70 32.48
CA THR A 409 -5.66 -10.63 32.25
C THR A 409 -4.30 -9.95 32.47
N ARG A 410 -4.15 -8.65 32.14
CA ARG A 410 -2.86 -7.95 32.20
C ARG A 410 -2.18 -7.99 33.58
N PRO A 411 -2.89 -7.84 34.71
CA PRO A 411 -2.28 -7.95 36.04
C PRO A 411 -1.80 -9.35 36.40
N LEU A 412 -2.39 -10.39 35.80
CA LEU A 412 -2.10 -11.80 36.09
C LEU A 412 -0.85 -12.32 35.36
N VAL A 413 -0.40 -11.60 34.32
CA VAL A 413 0.77 -12.01 33.51
C VAL A 413 2.01 -11.28 34.01
N ALA A 414 2.91 -12.03 34.63
CA ALA A 414 4.14 -11.51 35.21
C ALA A 414 5.27 -11.47 34.18
N GLY A 415 6.28 -10.62 34.46
CA GLY A 415 7.53 -10.53 33.68
C GLY A 415 7.42 -9.71 32.39
N SER A 416 8.54 -9.60 31.68
CA SER A 416 8.66 -8.90 30.38
C SER A 416 8.80 -9.92 29.27
N ASN A 417 7.69 -10.37 28.72
CA ASN A 417 7.61 -11.35 27.63
C ASN A 417 6.65 -10.89 26.53
N LEU A 418 6.47 -11.70 25.48
CA LEU A 418 5.59 -11.35 24.35
C LEU A 418 4.12 -11.24 24.75
N ALA A 419 3.67 -11.99 25.74
CA ALA A 419 2.28 -11.90 26.25
C ALA A 419 2.04 -10.56 26.97
N THR A 420 2.94 -10.15 27.87
CA THR A 420 2.87 -8.83 28.53
C THR A 420 2.98 -7.69 27.55
N LYS A 421 3.78 -7.84 26.48
CA LYS A 421 3.93 -6.87 25.42
C LYS A 421 2.65 -6.71 24.59
N ALA A 422 1.98 -7.82 24.26
CA ALA A 422 0.71 -7.81 23.53
C ALA A 422 -0.41 -7.14 24.35
N LEU A 423 -0.56 -7.53 25.63
CA LEU A 423 -1.56 -6.94 26.53
C LEU A 423 -1.25 -5.45 26.82
N GLY A 424 0.04 -5.10 26.97
CA GLY A 424 0.49 -3.72 27.16
C GLY A 424 0.15 -2.84 25.96
N TYR A 425 0.42 -3.31 24.75
CA TYR A 425 0.05 -2.61 23.52
C TYR A 425 -1.47 -2.39 23.44
N ALA A 426 -2.26 -3.47 23.68
CA ALA A 426 -3.72 -3.39 23.68
C ALA A 426 -4.22 -2.32 24.65
N LYS A 427 -3.74 -2.34 25.91
CA LYS A 427 -4.13 -1.38 26.96
C LYS A 427 -3.76 0.06 26.59
N ASN A 428 -2.54 0.27 26.09
CA ASN A 428 -2.04 1.62 25.80
C ASN A 428 -2.71 2.25 24.57
N GLN A 429 -3.23 1.42 23.65
CA GLN A 429 -3.89 1.86 22.42
C GLN A 429 -5.41 1.66 22.45
N GLU A 430 -6.00 1.46 23.63
CA GLU A 430 -7.44 1.18 23.75
C GLU A 430 -8.29 2.29 23.14
N GLY A 431 -7.97 3.56 23.47
CA GLY A 431 -8.72 4.72 22.95
C GLY A 431 -8.71 4.76 21.42
N GLU A 432 -7.52 4.67 20.83
CA GLU A 432 -7.30 4.74 19.40
C GLU A 432 -7.91 3.53 18.65
N LEU A 433 -7.86 2.35 19.26
CA LEU A 433 -8.46 1.13 18.70
C LEU A 433 -9.99 1.13 18.75
N ARG A 434 -10.60 1.79 19.76
CA ARG A 434 -12.04 1.95 19.90
C ARG A 434 -12.62 2.98 18.94
N ARG A 435 -11.83 3.93 18.45
CA ARG A 435 -12.29 5.00 17.56
C ARG A 435 -12.90 4.52 16.24
N VAL A 436 -12.62 3.29 15.82
CA VAL A 436 -13.28 2.69 14.66
C VAL A 436 -14.82 2.69 14.79
N LEU A 437 -15.35 2.78 16.00
CA LEU A 437 -16.78 2.83 16.27
C LEU A 437 -17.39 4.24 16.16
N GLU A 438 -16.59 5.29 16.02
CA GLU A 438 -17.04 6.67 15.97
C GLU A 438 -17.57 7.07 14.59
N ASP A 439 -16.98 6.49 13.52
CA ASP A 439 -17.40 6.79 12.15
C ASP A 439 -17.46 5.52 11.30
N PRO A 440 -18.57 5.29 10.55
CA PRO A 440 -18.75 4.09 9.73
C PRO A 440 -17.76 3.96 8.55
N LYS A 441 -17.07 5.03 8.18
CA LYS A 441 -16.05 5.03 7.12
C LYS A 441 -14.69 4.59 7.60
N LEU A 442 -14.43 4.64 8.93
CA LEU A 442 -13.14 4.26 9.50
C LEU A 442 -12.84 2.78 9.23
N PRO A 443 -11.66 2.45 8.69
CA PRO A 443 -11.25 1.07 8.54
C PRO A 443 -10.75 0.50 9.87
N LEU A 444 -10.97 -0.80 10.09
CA LEU A 444 -10.49 -1.50 11.28
C LEU A 444 -8.96 -1.54 11.35
N ASP A 445 -8.29 -1.58 10.20
CA ASP A 445 -6.84 -1.67 10.12
C ASP A 445 -6.22 -0.82 9.00
N ASN A 446 -4.92 -0.58 9.12
CA ASN A 446 -4.11 0.22 8.22
C ASN A 446 -3.53 -0.58 7.02
N THR A 447 -4.07 -1.76 6.71
CA THR A 447 -3.56 -2.65 5.65
C THR A 447 -3.52 -1.98 4.27
N ARG A 448 -4.37 -0.97 4.03
CA ARG A 448 -4.40 -0.20 2.77
C ARG A 448 -3.13 0.60 2.58
N ALA A 449 -2.67 1.33 3.61
CA ALA A 449 -1.43 2.09 3.58
C ALA A 449 -0.20 1.16 3.46
N GLU A 450 -0.16 0.07 4.25
CA GLU A 450 0.90 -0.95 4.13
C GLU A 450 0.98 -1.54 2.72
N ARG A 451 -0.17 -1.82 2.10
CA ARG A 451 -0.25 -2.35 0.74
C ARG A 451 0.22 -1.35 -0.30
N ALA A 452 -0.07 -0.05 -0.11
CA ALA A 452 0.40 1.01 -0.99
C ALA A 452 1.93 1.10 -0.98
N LEU A 453 2.57 1.00 0.19
CA LEU A 453 4.03 1.03 0.35
C LEU A 453 4.76 -0.15 -0.33
N ARG A 454 4.08 -1.28 -0.60
CA ARG A 454 4.73 -2.45 -1.22
C ARG A 454 5.44 -2.12 -2.53
N LYS A 455 4.93 -1.18 -3.32
CA LYS A 455 5.56 -0.80 -4.60
C LYS A 455 6.90 -0.14 -4.38
N ILE A 456 7.03 0.73 -3.39
CA ILE A 456 8.29 1.35 -2.99
C ILE A 456 9.26 0.30 -2.46
N VAL A 457 8.78 -0.60 -1.58
CA VAL A 457 9.59 -1.67 -0.98
C VAL A 457 10.14 -2.64 -2.03
N VAL A 458 9.31 -3.03 -3.02
CA VAL A 458 9.74 -3.90 -4.13
C VAL A 458 10.69 -3.15 -5.05
N GLY A 459 10.38 -1.90 -5.40
CA GLY A 459 11.22 -1.06 -6.26
C GLY A 459 12.63 -0.89 -5.70
N ARG A 460 12.76 -0.51 -4.42
CA ARG A 460 14.08 -0.34 -3.79
C ARG A 460 14.94 -1.63 -3.78
N LYS A 461 14.32 -2.83 -3.84
CA LYS A 461 15.08 -4.08 -4.01
C LYS A 461 15.69 -4.21 -5.41
N ALA A 462 15.10 -3.56 -6.42
CA ALA A 462 15.58 -3.59 -7.79
C ALA A 462 16.69 -2.57 -8.07
N TRP A 463 16.59 -1.36 -7.51
CA TRP A 463 17.59 -0.30 -7.74
C TRP A 463 18.35 0.15 -6.47
N MET A 464 18.11 -0.45 -5.31
CA MET A 464 18.80 -0.36 -4.03
C MET A 464 18.74 1.02 -3.34
N PHE A 465 18.95 2.13 -4.03
CA PHE A 465 18.98 3.50 -3.49
C PHE A 465 18.43 4.52 -4.49
N TYR A 466 18.07 5.71 -4.00
CA TYR A 466 17.75 6.89 -4.79
C TYR A 466 19.01 7.77 -4.94
N GLY A 467 19.14 8.45 -6.08
CA GLY A 467 20.34 9.22 -6.44
C GLY A 467 20.57 10.49 -5.61
N SER A 468 19.49 11.04 -5.04
CA SER A 468 19.51 12.23 -4.17
C SER A 468 18.15 12.35 -3.46
N ASP A 469 18.02 13.33 -2.55
CA ASP A 469 16.72 13.68 -1.93
C ASP A 469 15.72 14.13 -3.00
N THR A 470 16.14 14.98 -3.95
CA THR A 470 15.29 15.44 -5.06
C THR A 470 14.80 14.30 -5.96
N HIS A 471 15.62 13.27 -6.19
CA HIS A 471 15.17 12.04 -6.87
C HIS A 471 14.16 11.25 -6.05
N ALA A 472 14.27 11.25 -4.73
CA ALA A 472 13.31 10.59 -3.84
C ALA A 472 11.98 11.35 -3.79
N GLU A 473 12.01 12.70 -3.76
CA GLU A 473 10.83 13.55 -3.86
C GLU A 473 10.10 13.34 -5.19
N ALA A 474 10.84 13.37 -6.31
CA ALA A 474 10.31 13.08 -7.64
C ALA A 474 9.66 11.67 -7.69
N ALA A 475 10.32 10.67 -7.08
CA ALA A 475 9.78 9.32 -7.01
C ALA A 475 8.49 9.24 -6.19
N ALA A 476 8.40 9.96 -5.06
CA ALA A 476 7.18 10.04 -4.25
C ALA A 476 6.00 10.56 -5.06
N ALA A 477 6.21 11.65 -5.81
CA ALA A 477 5.19 12.22 -6.68
C ALA A 477 4.72 11.22 -7.75
N LEU A 478 5.67 10.55 -8.42
CA LEU A 478 5.35 9.57 -9.46
C LEU A 478 4.62 8.33 -8.90
N PHE A 479 5.02 7.84 -7.72
CA PHE A 479 4.29 6.76 -7.04
C PHE A 479 2.87 7.18 -6.67
N SER A 480 2.66 8.45 -6.25
CA SER A 480 1.34 9.00 -5.92
C SER A 480 0.40 8.93 -7.12
N LEU A 481 0.84 9.43 -8.26
CA LEU A 481 0.04 9.45 -9.47
C LEU A 481 -0.22 8.03 -10.00
N ILE A 482 0.80 7.15 -10.02
CA ILE A 482 0.63 5.75 -10.46
C ILE A 482 -0.35 4.99 -9.56
N ALA A 483 -0.27 5.16 -8.24
CA ALA A 483 -1.14 4.48 -7.30
C ALA A 483 -2.59 5.00 -7.42
N SER A 484 -2.77 6.32 -7.53
CA SER A 484 -4.09 6.94 -7.70
C SER A 484 -4.71 6.59 -9.07
N CYS A 485 -3.95 6.55 -10.17
CA CYS A 485 -4.43 6.05 -11.45
C CYS A 485 -5.01 4.63 -11.34
N ARG A 486 -4.29 3.73 -10.66
CA ARG A 486 -4.76 2.35 -10.46
C ARG A 486 -6.03 2.27 -9.60
N LEU A 487 -6.16 3.14 -8.61
CA LEU A 487 -7.34 3.23 -7.77
C LEU A 487 -8.57 3.59 -8.62
N HIS A 488 -8.43 4.54 -9.53
CA HIS A 488 -9.46 5.00 -10.46
C HIS A 488 -9.54 4.18 -11.77
N LYS A 489 -8.79 3.06 -11.89
CA LYS A 489 -8.78 2.19 -13.08
C LYS A 489 -8.34 2.91 -14.36
N ILE A 490 -7.53 3.95 -14.22
CA ILE A 490 -6.91 4.67 -15.33
C ILE A 490 -5.59 3.98 -15.68
N ASP A 491 -5.31 3.82 -16.99
CA ASP A 491 -3.99 3.36 -17.42
C ASP A 491 -2.93 4.43 -17.15
N PRO A 492 -1.94 4.15 -16.29
CA PRO A 492 -0.96 5.17 -15.94
C PRO A 492 -0.09 5.62 -17.12
N PHE A 493 0.14 4.76 -18.13
CA PHE A 493 0.93 5.15 -19.30
C PHE A 493 0.22 6.25 -20.09
N SER A 494 -1.03 6.01 -20.48
CA SER A 494 -1.84 6.99 -21.21
C SER A 494 -2.01 8.29 -20.40
N TYR A 495 -2.24 8.16 -19.09
CA TYR A 495 -2.33 9.32 -18.20
C TYR A 495 -1.06 10.19 -18.24
N PHE A 496 0.14 9.60 -18.07
CA PHE A 496 1.37 10.39 -18.11
C PHE A 496 1.65 10.99 -19.48
N GLU A 497 1.39 10.24 -20.55
CA GLU A 497 1.58 10.74 -21.92
C GLU A 497 0.71 11.97 -22.17
N GLU A 498 -0.56 11.95 -21.81
CA GLU A 498 -1.51 13.04 -21.96
C GLU A 498 -1.19 14.22 -21.01
N ILE A 499 -0.97 13.94 -19.72
CA ILE A 499 -0.72 14.97 -18.69
C ILE A 499 0.56 15.79 -18.98
N LEU A 500 1.63 15.14 -19.44
CA LEU A 500 2.87 15.84 -19.77
C LEU A 500 2.70 16.81 -20.97
N ARG A 501 1.65 16.65 -21.78
CA ARG A 501 1.29 17.53 -22.90
C ARG A 501 0.30 18.61 -22.48
N VAL A 502 -0.65 18.27 -21.63
CA VAL A 502 -1.75 19.16 -21.20
C VAL A 502 -1.31 20.16 -20.13
N LEU A 503 -0.46 19.74 -19.17
CA LEU A 503 -0.05 20.54 -18.02
C LEU A 503 0.51 21.94 -18.35
N PRO A 504 1.28 22.17 -19.44
CA PRO A 504 1.79 23.51 -19.78
C PRO A 504 0.71 24.56 -20.05
N TYR A 505 -0.50 24.13 -20.38
CA TYR A 505 -1.65 24.99 -20.69
C TYR A 505 -2.56 25.21 -19.48
N TRP A 506 -2.44 24.34 -18.43
CA TRP A 506 -3.41 24.33 -17.34
C TRP A 506 -3.16 25.48 -16.35
N PRO A 507 -4.22 26.21 -15.92
CA PRO A 507 -4.11 27.24 -14.89
C PRO A 507 -3.61 26.68 -13.56
N LYS A 508 -2.77 27.44 -12.86
CA LYS A 508 -2.10 26.99 -11.63
C LYS A 508 -3.05 26.66 -10.49
N ASP A 509 -4.13 27.40 -10.38
CA ASP A 509 -5.20 27.25 -9.39
C ASP A 509 -6.13 26.06 -9.67
N ARG A 510 -5.97 25.41 -10.82
CA ARG A 510 -6.82 24.30 -11.28
C ARG A 510 -6.09 22.97 -11.43
N TYR A 511 -4.89 22.83 -10.90
CA TYR A 511 -4.09 21.61 -11.04
C TYR A 511 -4.78 20.35 -10.45
N LEU A 512 -5.70 20.52 -9.48
CA LEU A 512 -6.46 19.39 -8.92
C LEU A 512 -7.33 18.69 -9.97
N GLU A 513 -7.83 19.41 -10.97
CA GLU A 513 -8.62 18.86 -12.08
C GLU A 513 -7.85 17.85 -12.94
N LEU A 514 -6.51 17.94 -12.91
CA LEU A 514 -5.60 17.01 -13.59
C LEU A 514 -5.27 15.77 -12.75
N SER A 515 -5.72 15.71 -11.48
CA SER A 515 -5.48 14.54 -10.64
C SER A 515 -6.21 13.30 -11.18
N PRO A 516 -5.72 12.07 -10.90
CA PRO A 516 -6.37 10.86 -11.37
C PRO A 516 -7.85 10.75 -10.98
N ARG A 517 -8.25 11.30 -9.84
CA ARG A 517 -9.65 11.36 -9.38
C ARG A 517 -10.54 12.09 -10.38
N HIS A 518 -10.10 13.22 -10.90
CA HIS A 518 -10.87 14.09 -11.78
C HIS A 518 -10.55 13.86 -13.27
N TRP A 519 -9.46 13.15 -13.59
CA TRP A 519 -8.95 13.04 -14.95
C TRP A 519 -9.95 12.49 -15.96
N ALA A 520 -10.73 11.49 -15.61
CA ALA A 520 -11.69 10.91 -16.54
C ALA A 520 -12.74 11.93 -17.01
N GLU A 521 -13.14 12.86 -16.14
CA GLU A 521 -14.07 13.93 -16.46
C GLU A 521 -13.37 15.06 -17.22
N THR A 522 -12.23 15.52 -16.74
CA THR A 522 -11.41 16.54 -17.41
C THR A 522 -11.09 16.11 -18.84
N ARG A 523 -10.63 14.87 -19.03
CA ARG A 523 -10.29 14.31 -20.35
C ARG A 523 -11.45 14.30 -21.33
N ARG A 524 -12.68 14.01 -20.87
CA ARG A 524 -13.88 14.04 -21.73
C ARG A 524 -14.25 15.43 -22.26
N ARG A 525 -13.74 16.47 -21.59
CA ARG A 525 -14.00 17.88 -21.94
C ARG A 525 -12.92 18.46 -22.83
N LEU A 526 -11.78 17.78 -22.98
CA LEU A 526 -10.73 18.10 -23.94
C LEU A 526 -11.10 17.62 -25.34
N ASN A 527 -10.60 18.31 -26.34
CA ASN A 527 -10.77 17.92 -27.72
C ASN A 527 -10.02 16.60 -28.00
N SER A 528 -10.73 15.60 -28.53
CA SER A 528 -10.15 14.27 -28.83
C SER A 528 -9.07 14.35 -29.90
N ASP A 529 -9.23 15.22 -30.91
CA ASP A 529 -8.29 15.34 -32.02
C ASP A 529 -6.95 15.94 -31.52
N GLU A 530 -7.01 16.88 -30.55
CA GLU A 530 -5.82 17.43 -29.88
C GLU A 530 -5.12 16.38 -29.02
N LEU A 531 -5.89 15.51 -28.33
CA LEU A 531 -5.34 14.41 -27.51
C LEU A 531 -4.70 13.32 -28.39
N ASP A 532 -5.25 13.01 -29.56
CA ASP A 532 -4.76 11.96 -30.44
C ASP A 532 -3.60 12.45 -31.34
N ALA A 533 -3.47 13.76 -31.55
CA ALA A 533 -2.36 14.34 -32.29
C ALA A 533 -1.03 14.17 -31.55
N VAL A 534 0.04 13.86 -32.28
CA VAL A 534 1.40 13.70 -31.71
C VAL A 534 1.93 15.01 -31.13
N ILE A 535 1.60 16.15 -31.77
CA ILE A 535 1.93 17.51 -31.35
C ILE A 535 0.66 18.34 -31.50
N SER A 536 0.23 19.01 -30.43
CA SER A 536 -0.95 19.86 -30.44
C SER A 536 -0.83 20.94 -29.37
N SER A 537 -1.54 22.05 -29.54
CA SER A 537 -1.93 22.95 -28.47
C SER A 537 -3.21 22.45 -27.84
N PHE A 538 -3.51 22.88 -26.61
CA PHE A 538 -4.72 22.48 -25.91
C PHE A 538 -5.50 23.73 -25.49
N GLU A 539 -6.78 23.72 -25.78
CA GLU A 539 -7.72 24.68 -25.22
C GLU A 539 -8.23 24.15 -23.86
N VAL A 540 -8.04 24.97 -22.82
CA VAL A 540 -8.45 24.57 -21.47
C VAL A 540 -9.95 24.80 -21.30
N PRO A 541 -10.74 23.76 -21.00
CA PRO A 541 -12.17 23.90 -20.81
C PRO A 541 -12.48 24.74 -19.55
N PRO A 542 -13.70 25.28 -19.40
CA PRO A 542 -14.12 25.95 -18.18
C PRO A 542 -13.87 25.10 -16.93
N PRO A 543 -13.78 25.68 -15.70
CA PRO A 543 -13.55 24.91 -14.47
C PRO A 543 -14.58 23.79 -14.27
N LEU A 544 -14.12 22.70 -13.62
CA LEU A 544 -15.07 21.69 -13.10
C LEU A 544 -15.93 22.35 -12.03
N THR A 545 -17.24 22.10 -12.06
CA THR A 545 -18.13 22.38 -10.94
C THR A 545 -17.87 21.27 -9.90
N VAL A 546 -17.00 21.55 -8.94
CA VAL A 546 -16.64 20.62 -7.85
C VAL A 546 -17.60 20.80 -6.70
#